data_9823e4d99eb23b9de0b6edaf04f90ad0
#
_entry.id   9823e4d99eb23b9de0b6edaf04f90ad0
#
_cell.length_a   1.000
_cell.length_b   1.000
_cell.length_c   1.000
_cell.angle_alpha   90.00
_cell.angle_beta   90.00
_cell.angle_gamma   90.00
#
_symmetry.space_group_name_H-M   'P 1'
#
loop_
_entity.id
_entity.type
_entity.pdbx_description
1 polymer ?
#
loop_
_entity_poly.entity_id
_entity_poly.type
_entity_poly.pdbx_seq_one_letter_code
_entity_poly.pdbx_strand_id
1 'polypeptide(L)' 'MRDPNRLPAIYDKVMSAHKLTPDQRFLQFISNFCGWYYSKYKCDIFFVEDDQLEKLVDEYIEQWKFKE' A
#
# COMPACT_ATOMS: atom_id res chain seq x y z
N MET A 1 20.23 -5.38 -10.80
CA MET A 1 18.82 -5.77 -11.11
C MET A 1 18.17 -6.31 -9.85
N ARG A 2 16.93 -5.90 -9.59
CA ARG A 2 16.22 -6.37 -8.40
C ARG A 2 15.74 -7.81 -8.58
N ASP A 3 15.74 -8.54 -7.48
CA ASP A 3 15.32 -9.94 -7.48
C ASP A 3 13.79 -10.03 -7.68
N PRO A 4 13.32 -10.71 -8.72
CA PRO A 4 11.87 -10.84 -8.93
C PRO A 4 11.19 -11.68 -7.86
N ASN A 5 11.92 -12.45 -7.08
CA ASN A 5 11.33 -13.26 -6.02
C ASN A 5 10.79 -12.43 -4.85
N ARG A 6 11.07 -11.14 -4.82
CA ARG A 6 10.50 -10.22 -3.82
C ARG A 6 9.05 -9.86 -4.12
N LEU A 7 8.63 -10.01 -5.38
CA LEU A 7 7.32 -9.51 -5.83
C LEU A 7 6.12 -10.18 -5.18
N PRO A 8 6.11 -11.52 -5.00
CA PRO A 8 4.95 -12.15 -4.37
C PRO A 8 4.62 -11.59 -2.99
N ALA A 9 5.64 -11.31 -2.17
CA ALA A 9 5.41 -10.77 -0.84
C ALA A 9 4.78 -9.38 -0.90
N ILE A 10 5.26 -8.54 -1.82
CA ILE A 10 4.72 -7.19 -2.00
C ILE A 10 3.27 -7.25 -2.46
N TYR A 11 2.99 -8.06 -3.48
CA TYR A 11 1.64 -8.18 -4.01
C TYR A 11 0.67 -8.76 -2.98
N ASP A 12 1.14 -9.73 -2.18
CA ASP A 12 0.30 -10.31 -1.13
C ASP A 12 -0.09 -9.26 -0.09
N LYS A 13 0.83 -8.40 0.29
CA LYS A 13 0.53 -7.33 1.24
C LYS A 13 -0.47 -6.33 0.66
N VAL A 14 -0.28 -5.95 -0.60
CA VAL A 14 -1.20 -5.02 -1.27
C VAL A 14 -2.59 -5.65 -1.36
N MET A 15 -2.66 -6.93 -1.71
CA MET A 15 -3.92 -7.65 -1.78
C MET A 15 -4.61 -7.69 -0.41
N SER A 16 -3.85 -7.93 0.65
CA SER A 16 -4.40 -7.96 2.00
C SER A 16 -5.02 -6.62 2.37
N ALA A 17 -4.37 -5.53 1.99
CA ALA A 17 -4.92 -4.19 2.23
C ALA A 17 -6.18 -3.96 1.40
N HIS A 18 -6.19 -4.38 0.14
CA HIS A 18 -7.35 -4.18 -0.73
C HIS A 18 -8.55 -4.97 -0.24
N LYS A 19 -8.34 -6.11 0.39
CA LYS A 19 -9.44 -6.92 0.94
C LYS A 19 -10.22 -6.19 2.03
N LEU A 20 -9.64 -5.18 2.65
CA LEU A 20 -10.34 -4.36 3.64
C LEU A 20 -11.37 -3.42 3.00
N THR A 21 -11.19 -3.12 1.72
CA THR A 21 -12.10 -2.26 0.97
C THR A 21 -12.43 -2.91 -0.37
N PRO A 22 -13.12 -4.07 -0.35
CA PRO A 22 -13.26 -4.89 -1.58
C PRO A 22 -14.13 -4.24 -2.65
N ASP A 23 -14.92 -3.24 -2.29
CA ASP A 23 -15.78 -2.56 -3.26
C ASP A 23 -15.02 -1.54 -4.10
N GLN A 24 -13.80 -1.20 -3.72
CA GLN A 24 -12.99 -0.30 -4.53
C GLN A 24 -12.38 -1.06 -5.71
N ARG A 25 -12.43 -0.42 -6.88
CA ARG A 25 -11.71 -0.95 -8.03
C ARG A 25 -10.20 -0.89 -7.74
N PHE A 26 -9.43 -1.77 -8.38
CA PHE A 26 -8.02 -1.87 -8.07
C PHE A 26 -7.30 -0.51 -8.20
N LEU A 27 -7.50 0.20 -9.31
CA LEU A 27 -6.83 1.48 -9.49
C LEU A 27 -7.36 2.55 -8.54
N GLN A 28 -8.64 2.45 -8.15
CA GLN A 28 -9.20 3.34 -7.15
C GLN A 28 -8.53 3.11 -5.79
N PHE A 29 -8.32 1.85 -5.41
CA PHE A 29 -7.59 1.51 -4.20
C PHE A 29 -6.17 2.05 -4.25
N ILE A 30 -5.46 1.84 -5.36
CA ILE A 30 -4.09 2.31 -5.52
C ILE A 30 -4.03 3.84 -5.42
N SER A 31 -4.96 4.53 -6.07
CA SER A 31 -5.01 5.99 -6.03
C SER A 31 -5.24 6.50 -4.60
N ASN A 32 -6.14 5.85 -3.87
CA ASN A 32 -6.41 6.23 -2.48
C ASN A 32 -5.21 5.99 -1.58
N PHE A 33 -4.52 4.88 -1.77
CA PHE A 33 -3.31 4.59 -1.02
C PHE A 33 -2.22 5.63 -1.28
N CYS A 34 -2.02 5.98 -2.54
CA CYS A 34 -1.03 7.00 -2.92
C CYS A 34 -1.40 8.36 -2.36
N GLY A 35 -2.68 8.71 -2.38
CA GLY A 35 -3.17 9.96 -1.82
C GLY A 35 -2.95 10.02 -0.31
N TRP A 36 -3.22 8.91 0.38
CA TRP A 36 -2.97 8.80 1.81
C TRP A 36 -1.49 9.05 2.12
N TYR A 37 -0.61 8.41 1.35
CA TYR A 37 0.83 8.58 1.57
C TYR A 37 1.25 10.02 1.35
N TYR A 38 0.81 10.63 0.26
CA TYR A 38 1.16 12.02 -0.04
C TYR A 38 0.67 12.96 1.06
N SER A 39 -0.55 12.73 1.52
CA SER A 39 -1.13 13.57 2.57
C SER A 39 -0.34 13.49 3.87
N LYS A 40 0.18 12.31 4.19
CA LYS A 40 0.87 12.08 5.46
C LYS A 40 2.34 12.49 5.40
N TYR A 41 3.02 12.19 4.31
CA TYR A 41 4.48 12.35 4.21
C TYR A 41 4.91 13.50 3.31
N LYS A 42 3.98 14.06 2.55
CA LYS A 42 4.22 15.24 1.68
C LYS A 42 5.27 15.00 0.61
N CYS A 43 5.41 13.76 0.15
CA CYS A 43 6.32 13.42 -0.94
C CYS A 43 5.70 12.34 -1.82
N ASP A 44 6.26 12.20 -3.02
CA ASP A 44 5.74 11.29 -4.03
C ASP A 44 6.12 9.84 -3.69
N ILE A 45 5.11 8.97 -3.64
CA ILE A 45 5.32 7.56 -3.35
C ILE A 45 6.17 6.85 -4.42
N PHE A 46 6.28 7.44 -5.59
CA PHE A 46 7.09 6.87 -6.69
C PHE A 46 8.50 6.54 -6.25
N PHE A 47 9.06 7.31 -5.33
CA PHE A 47 10.45 7.16 -4.89
C PHE A 47 10.61 6.22 -3.72
N VAL A 48 9.53 5.59 -3.25
CA VAL A 48 9.59 4.66 -2.12
C VAL A 48 10.17 3.32 -2.58
N GLU A 49 11.13 2.81 -1.83
CA GLU A 49 11.70 1.50 -2.10
C GLU A 49 10.77 0.39 -1.61
N ASP A 50 10.94 -0.83 -2.17
CA ASP A 50 10.01 -1.92 -1.94
C ASP A 50 9.93 -2.34 -0.46
N ASP A 51 11.04 -2.32 0.27
CA ASP A 51 11.04 -2.66 1.68
C ASP A 51 10.29 -1.63 2.51
N GLN A 52 10.39 -0.35 2.14
CA GLN A 52 9.61 0.71 2.77
C GLN A 52 8.13 0.59 2.40
N LEU A 53 7.84 0.18 1.17
CA LEU A 53 6.46 0.00 0.74
C LEU A 53 5.75 -1.04 1.60
N GLU A 54 6.40 -2.15 1.93
CA GLU A 54 5.80 -3.16 2.79
C GLU A 54 5.39 -2.57 4.14
N LYS A 55 6.26 -1.75 4.73
CA LYS A 55 5.96 -1.09 6.01
C LYS A 55 4.81 -0.10 5.87
N LEU A 56 4.76 0.61 4.75
CA LEU A 56 3.68 1.57 4.50
C LEU A 56 2.33 0.88 4.32
N VAL A 57 2.33 -0.28 3.66
CA VAL A 57 1.10 -1.05 3.54
C VAL A 57 0.61 -1.53 4.90
N ASP A 58 1.52 -2.00 5.75
CA ASP A 58 1.17 -2.40 7.12
C ASP A 58 0.58 -1.23 7.89
N GLU A 59 1.15 -0.04 7.76
CA GLU A 59 0.66 1.16 8.40
C GLU A 59 -0.74 1.54 7.90
N TYR A 60 -0.96 1.41 6.60
CA TYR A 60 -2.26 1.69 6.01
C TYR A 60 -3.32 0.72 6.53
N ILE A 61 -2.98 -0.57 6.64
CA ILE A 61 -3.87 -1.59 7.19
C ILE A 61 -4.22 -1.26 8.64
N GLU A 62 -3.24 -0.88 9.45
CA GLU A 62 -3.46 -0.51 10.84
C GLU A 62 -4.46 0.63 10.97
N GLN A 63 -4.35 1.62 10.09
CA GLN A 63 -5.26 2.75 10.09
C GLN A 63 -6.72 2.29 9.88
N TRP A 64 -6.93 1.35 8.98
CA TRP A 64 -8.27 0.84 8.72
C TRP A 64 -8.82 0.03 9.89
N LYS A 65 -7.97 -0.70 10.59
CA LYS A 65 -8.40 -1.47 11.76
C LYS A 65 -8.92 -0.59 12.88
N PHE A 66 -8.33 0.57 13.06
CA PHE A 66 -8.74 1.48 14.13
C PHE A 66 -9.99 2.27 13.81
N LYS A 67 -10.48 2.23 12.58
CA LYS A 67 -11.68 2.96 12.19
C LYS A 67 -12.97 2.19 12.43
N GLU A 68 -12.89 0.96 12.82
CA GLU A 68 -14.07 0.14 13.10
C GLU A 68 -14.57 0.29 14.52
#